data_3afe7d76d4a9f65cf0e95041473d5bf6
#
_entry.id   3afe7d76d4a9f65cf0e95041473d5bf6
#
_cell.length_a   1.000
_cell.length_b   1.000
_cell.length_c   1.000
_cell.angle_alpha   90.00
_cell.angle_beta   90.00
_cell.angle_gamma   90.00
#
_symmetry.space_group_name_H-M   'P 1'
#
loop_
_entity.id
_entity.type
_entity.pdbx_description
1 polymer ?
#
loop_
_entity_poly.entity_id
_entity_poly.type
_entity_poly.pdbx_seq_one_letter_code
_entity_poly.pdbx_strand_id
1 'polypeptide(L)'
;MDVPENNILVFSQFTSFLARIKPELEKRRWDYLYLDGQTPMKKRQTFVEQFQLGEKRLFLSSLKAGGLGINLTAANYVILLDPWWNPAIENQATDRAHRIGQKRCVSIIRLISEHTIEEKILRLHEKKQQLSDEVLSGTSDSYKLTYEDILDMVAPY
;
A
#
# COMPACT_ATOMS: atom_id res chain seq x y z
N MET A 1 3.55 -10.44 -25.77
CA MET A 1 2.33 -9.75 -25.32
C MET A 1 2.79 -8.50 -24.65
N ASP A 2 2.77 -7.42 -25.38
CA ASP A 2 3.07 -6.11 -24.82
C ASP A 2 1.94 -5.79 -23.86
N VAL A 3 2.24 -5.75 -22.56
CA VAL A 3 1.37 -5.13 -21.57
C VAL A 3 1.73 -3.64 -21.59
N PRO A 4 1.05 -2.87 -22.44
CA PRO A 4 1.43 -1.48 -22.61
C PRO A 4 0.94 -0.71 -21.41
N GLU A 5 1.83 0.05 -20.83
CA GLU A 5 1.52 1.21 -19.99
C GLU A 5 1.06 0.95 -18.55
N ASN A 6 1.37 -0.20 -17.95
CA ASN A 6 1.07 -0.40 -16.53
C ASN A 6 2.19 0.18 -15.66
N ASN A 7 1.83 1.15 -14.85
CA ASN A 7 2.69 1.70 -13.81
C ASN A 7 2.26 1.11 -12.47
N ILE A 8 3.17 0.38 -11.86
CA ILE A 8 2.91 -0.44 -10.67
C ILE A 8 3.57 0.21 -9.47
N LEU A 9 2.78 0.46 -8.44
CA LEU A 9 3.22 0.96 -7.15
C LEU A 9 3.12 -0.18 -6.13
N VAL A 10 4.22 -0.52 -5.49
CA VAL A 10 4.29 -1.61 -4.52
C VAL A 10 4.62 -1.05 -3.16
N PHE A 11 3.78 -1.34 -2.19
CA PHE A 11 3.97 -0.94 -0.81
C PHE A 11 4.23 -2.14 0.11
N SER A 12 5.09 -1.93 1.08
CA SER A 12 5.26 -2.79 2.25
C SER A 12 5.54 -1.95 3.49
N GLN A 13 5.10 -2.42 4.65
CA GLN A 13 5.52 -1.85 5.92
C GLN A 13 6.97 -2.22 6.26
N PHE A 14 7.46 -3.36 5.75
CA PHE A 14 8.79 -3.89 6.02
C PHE A 14 9.77 -3.58 4.89
N THR A 15 10.71 -2.68 5.15
CA THR A 15 11.81 -2.39 4.19
C THR A 15 12.67 -3.63 3.94
N SER A 16 12.80 -4.53 4.91
CA SER A 16 13.49 -5.81 4.76
C SER A 16 12.79 -6.74 3.76
N PHE A 17 11.48 -6.70 3.66
CA PHE A 17 10.73 -7.46 2.66
C PHE A 17 10.98 -6.89 1.26
N LEU A 18 10.87 -5.56 1.10
CA LEU A 18 11.23 -4.91 -0.16
C LEU A 18 12.67 -5.21 -0.58
N ALA A 19 13.61 -5.26 0.36
CA ALA A 19 15.01 -5.60 0.08
C ALA A 19 15.18 -7.02 -0.48
N ARG A 20 14.33 -7.98 -0.08
CA ARG A 20 14.35 -9.36 -0.60
C ARG A 20 13.79 -9.47 -2.02
N ILE A 21 12.91 -8.56 -2.43
CA ILE A 21 12.33 -8.54 -3.77
C ILE A 21 13.32 -7.99 -4.80
N LYS A 22 14.17 -7.05 -4.42
CA LYS A 22 15.12 -6.38 -5.33
C LYS A 22 15.97 -7.34 -6.16
N PRO A 23 16.64 -8.37 -5.58
CA PRO A 23 17.45 -9.30 -6.36
C PRO A 23 16.66 -10.06 -7.42
N GLU A 24 15.38 -10.36 -7.17
CA GLU A 24 14.51 -11.03 -8.14
C GLU A 24 14.13 -10.11 -9.31
N LEU A 25 13.91 -8.82 -9.03
CA LEU A 25 13.69 -7.82 -10.07
C LEU A 25 14.94 -7.64 -10.95
N GLU A 26 16.11 -7.58 -10.32
CA GLU A 26 17.42 -7.45 -10.99
C GLU A 26 17.71 -8.65 -11.89
N LYS A 27 17.49 -9.89 -11.42
CA LYS A 27 17.62 -11.10 -12.25
C LYS A 27 16.72 -11.06 -13.48
N ARG A 28 15.53 -10.49 -13.35
CA ARG A 28 14.56 -10.34 -14.46
C ARG A 28 14.83 -9.12 -15.32
N ARG A 29 15.83 -8.32 -14.97
CA ARG A 29 16.15 -7.03 -15.61
C ARG A 29 14.96 -6.06 -15.60
N TRP A 30 14.16 -6.08 -14.53
CA TRP A 30 13.10 -5.14 -14.34
C TRP A 30 13.62 -3.91 -13.62
N ASP A 31 13.55 -2.79 -14.29
CA ASP A 31 13.92 -1.48 -13.73
C ASP A 31 12.88 -1.04 -12.69
N TYR A 32 13.36 -0.57 -11.57
CA TYR A 32 12.50 -0.09 -10.49
C TYR A 32 13.04 1.16 -9.81
N LEU A 33 12.16 1.91 -9.18
CA LEU A 33 12.49 2.97 -8.22
C LEU A 33 12.25 2.43 -6.81
N TYR A 34 13.09 2.85 -5.88
CA TYR A 34 12.96 2.43 -4.48
C TYR A 34 12.99 3.63 -3.55
N LEU A 35 11.96 3.74 -2.69
CA LEU A 35 11.80 4.83 -1.76
C LEU A 35 11.51 4.32 -0.36
N ASP A 36 12.30 4.76 0.61
CA ASP A 36 12.10 4.49 2.04
C ASP A 36 12.31 5.76 2.88
N GLY A 37 12.25 5.57 4.22
CA GLY A 37 12.43 6.67 5.16
C GLY A 37 13.80 7.36 5.09
N GLN A 38 14.82 6.66 4.60
CA GLN A 38 16.20 7.17 4.51
C GLN A 38 16.48 7.86 3.18
N THR A 39 15.60 7.75 2.20
CA THR A 39 15.78 8.37 0.88
C THR A 39 15.79 9.90 0.99
N PRO A 40 16.86 10.60 0.57
CA PRO A 40 16.93 12.05 0.63
C PRO A 40 15.84 12.75 -0.18
N MET A 41 15.36 13.91 0.29
CA MET A 41 14.25 14.64 -0.33
C MET A 41 14.45 14.92 -1.82
N LYS A 42 15.65 15.33 -2.23
CA LYS A 42 15.97 15.57 -3.65
C LYS A 42 15.77 14.31 -4.51
N LYS A 43 16.25 13.15 -4.01
CA LYS A 43 16.05 11.88 -4.72
C LYS A 43 14.59 11.47 -4.80
N ARG A 44 13.80 11.77 -3.76
CA ARG A 44 12.36 11.48 -3.78
C ARG A 44 11.66 12.20 -4.91
N GLN A 45 11.96 13.48 -5.10
CA GLN A 45 11.40 14.28 -6.18
C GLN A 45 11.76 13.71 -7.55
N THR A 46 13.05 13.42 -7.78
CA THR A 46 13.51 12.80 -9.01
C THR A 46 12.83 11.46 -9.30
N PHE A 47 12.65 10.61 -8.29
CA PHE A 47 11.98 9.32 -8.44
C PHE A 47 10.50 9.48 -8.79
N VAL A 48 9.82 10.43 -8.15
CA VAL A 48 8.43 10.76 -8.48
C VAL A 48 8.31 11.25 -9.91
N GLU A 49 9.19 12.15 -10.36
CA GLU A 49 9.20 12.67 -11.73
C GLU A 49 9.43 11.54 -12.74
N GLN A 50 10.44 10.70 -12.55
CA GLN A 50 10.72 9.55 -13.43
C GLN A 50 9.52 8.60 -13.52
N PHE A 51 8.85 8.35 -12.40
CA PHE A 51 7.65 7.50 -12.37
C PHE A 51 6.48 8.15 -13.09
N GLN A 52 6.25 9.44 -12.88
CA GLN A 52 5.16 10.19 -13.53
C GLN A 52 5.36 10.29 -15.05
N LEU A 53 6.60 10.39 -15.51
CA LEU A 53 6.95 10.40 -16.93
C LEU A 53 6.94 9.00 -17.56
N GLY A 54 6.79 7.94 -16.76
CA GLY A 54 6.81 6.56 -17.24
C GLY A 54 8.20 6.03 -17.62
N GLU A 55 9.28 6.74 -17.24
CA GLU A 55 10.67 6.30 -17.47
C GLU A 55 10.96 5.01 -16.68
N LYS A 56 10.38 4.89 -15.48
CA LYS A 56 10.42 3.70 -14.65
C LYS A 56 8.99 3.35 -14.24
N ARG A 57 8.57 2.13 -14.53
CA ARG A 57 7.17 1.70 -14.37
C ARG A 57 6.89 0.96 -13.06
N LEU A 58 7.93 0.60 -12.33
CA LEU A 58 7.82 -0.10 -11.05
C LEU A 58 8.38 0.77 -9.95
N PHE A 59 7.56 1.07 -8.94
CA PHE A 59 7.92 1.90 -7.81
C PHE A 59 7.71 1.11 -6.51
N LEU A 60 8.78 0.79 -5.82
CA LEU A 60 8.76 0.14 -4.51
C LEU A 60 8.84 1.21 -3.42
N SER A 61 7.92 1.23 -2.48
CA SER A 61 7.92 2.19 -1.39
C SER A 61 7.56 1.56 -0.05
N SER A 62 8.22 2.01 1.00
CA SER A 62 7.69 1.71 2.33
C SER A 62 6.41 2.51 2.59
N LEU A 63 5.42 1.92 3.30
CA LEU A 63 4.15 2.58 3.63
C LEU A 63 4.37 3.95 4.31
N LYS A 64 5.31 4.03 5.24
CA LYS A 64 5.66 5.29 5.93
C LYS A 64 6.21 6.35 4.99
N ALA A 65 7.07 5.96 4.05
CA ALA A 65 7.66 6.90 3.09
C ALA A 65 6.65 7.34 2.03
N GLY A 66 5.78 6.42 1.59
CA GLY A 66 4.66 6.72 0.68
C GLY A 66 3.65 7.71 1.28
N GLY A 67 3.49 7.73 2.61
CA GLY A 67 2.61 8.66 3.32
C GLY A 67 3.06 10.14 3.31
N LEU A 68 4.25 10.47 2.84
CA LEU A 68 4.85 11.81 2.92
C LEU A 68 4.41 12.81 1.82
N GLY A 69 3.16 12.75 1.38
CA GLY A 69 2.60 13.78 0.49
C GLY A 69 3.03 13.71 -0.98
N ILE A 70 3.72 12.64 -1.40
CA ILE A 70 4.13 12.44 -2.78
C ILE A 70 2.93 12.16 -3.69
N ASN A 71 3.00 12.60 -4.94
CA ASN A 71 1.97 12.38 -5.94
C ASN A 71 2.42 11.27 -6.90
N LEU A 72 1.67 10.16 -6.96
CA LEU A 72 1.98 8.98 -7.77
C LEU A 72 0.80 8.60 -8.68
N THR A 73 0.12 9.60 -9.24
CA THR A 73 -1.06 9.43 -10.10
C THR A 73 -0.77 8.74 -11.44
N ALA A 74 0.48 8.52 -11.80
CA ALA A 74 0.82 7.68 -12.94
C ALA A 74 0.50 6.19 -12.69
N ALA A 75 0.40 5.75 -11.42
CA ALA A 75 0.10 4.37 -11.09
C ALA A 75 -1.33 4.00 -11.49
N ASN A 76 -1.49 2.84 -12.13
CA ASN A 76 -2.77 2.19 -12.39
C ASN A 76 -2.90 0.85 -11.65
N TYR A 77 -1.82 0.36 -11.04
CA TYR A 77 -1.83 -0.76 -10.10
C TYR A 77 -1.15 -0.36 -8.80
N VAL A 78 -1.77 -0.69 -7.68
CA VAL A 78 -1.19 -0.57 -6.34
C VAL A 78 -1.21 -1.96 -5.71
N ILE A 79 -0.04 -2.45 -5.31
CA ILE A 79 0.12 -3.75 -4.67
C ILE A 79 0.56 -3.52 -3.23
N LEU A 80 -0.23 -3.99 -2.28
CA LEU A 80 0.11 -4.03 -0.87
C LEU A 80 0.62 -5.44 -0.56
N LEU A 81 1.90 -5.56 -0.19
CA LEU A 81 2.56 -6.85 0.03
C LEU A 81 2.26 -7.45 1.40
N ASP A 82 1.86 -6.60 2.33
CA ASP A 82 1.52 -6.97 3.70
C ASP A 82 0.41 -6.03 4.20
N PRO A 83 -0.64 -6.51 4.88
CA PRO A 83 -1.68 -5.67 5.43
C PRO A 83 -1.15 -4.97 6.70
N TRP A 84 -1.55 -3.72 6.88
CA TRP A 84 -1.29 -2.97 8.10
C TRP A 84 -2.51 -3.02 9.01
N TRP A 85 -2.31 -3.24 10.31
CA TRP A 85 -3.41 -3.28 11.28
C TRP A 85 -4.30 -2.03 11.27
N ASN A 86 -3.76 -0.86 10.85
CA ASN A 86 -4.52 0.37 10.70
C ASN A 86 -4.82 0.66 9.22
N PRO A 87 -6.07 0.47 8.76
CA PRO A 87 -6.45 0.66 7.36
C PRO A 87 -6.26 2.11 6.88
N ALA A 88 -6.29 3.10 7.78
CA ALA A 88 -6.11 4.50 7.40
C ALA A 88 -4.73 4.77 6.77
N ILE A 89 -3.69 4.04 7.19
CA ILE A 89 -2.35 4.17 6.61
C ILE A 89 -2.30 3.56 5.21
N GLU A 90 -2.97 2.42 4.98
CA GLU A 90 -3.09 1.83 3.64
C GLU A 90 -3.88 2.76 2.72
N ASN A 91 -5.01 3.28 3.18
CA ASN A 91 -5.84 4.22 2.42
C ASN A 91 -5.03 5.47 2.07
N GLN A 92 -4.29 6.04 3.03
CA GLN A 92 -3.42 7.18 2.76
C GLN A 92 -2.35 6.87 1.70
N ALA A 93 -1.78 5.66 1.69
CA ALA A 93 -0.80 5.25 0.68
C ALA A 93 -1.45 5.05 -0.69
N THR A 94 -2.62 4.41 -0.76
CA THR A 94 -3.36 4.18 -2.00
C THR A 94 -3.92 5.47 -2.60
N ASP A 95 -4.30 6.45 -1.78
CA ASP A 95 -4.75 7.77 -2.21
C ASP A 95 -3.67 8.57 -2.95
N ARG A 96 -2.40 8.16 -2.89
CA ARG A 96 -1.33 8.75 -3.72
C ARG A 96 -1.48 8.42 -5.19
N ALA A 97 -2.04 7.25 -5.49
CA ALA A 97 -2.39 6.84 -6.84
C ALA A 97 -3.80 7.33 -7.23
N HIS A 98 -4.75 7.30 -6.27
CA HIS A 98 -6.15 7.69 -6.48
C HIS A 98 -6.41 9.13 -6.02
N ARG A 99 -5.85 10.11 -6.73
CA ARG A 99 -5.97 11.52 -6.39
C ARG A 99 -6.69 12.30 -7.49
N ILE A 100 -7.17 13.52 -7.15
CA ILE A 100 -7.72 14.46 -8.14
C ILE A 100 -6.71 14.65 -9.28
N GLY A 101 -7.15 14.35 -10.52
CA GLY A 101 -6.30 14.35 -11.72
C GLY A 101 -5.97 12.96 -12.25
N GLN A 102 -6.32 11.88 -11.52
CA GLN A 102 -6.23 10.51 -12.02
C GLN A 102 -7.28 10.28 -13.11
N LYS A 103 -6.82 9.94 -14.32
CA LYS A 103 -7.67 9.66 -15.49
C LYS A 103 -7.88 8.17 -15.74
N ARG A 104 -7.17 7.30 -15.01
CA ARG A 104 -7.19 5.84 -15.19
C ARG A 104 -7.82 5.16 -13.97
N CYS A 105 -8.49 4.04 -14.19
CA CYS A 105 -8.86 3.16 -13.09
C CYS A 105 -7.61 2.67 -12.36
N VAL A 106 -7.62 2.75 -11.04
CA VAL A 106 -6.56 2.22 -10.18
C VAL A 106 -7.04 0.90 -9.58
N SER A 107 -6.32 -0.18 -9.88
CA SER A 107 -6.56 -1.48 -9.27
C SER A 107 -5.70 -1.63 -8.01
N ILE A 108 -6.31 -1.93 -6.88
CA ILE A 108 -5.62 -2.17 -5.61
C ILE A 108 -5.64 -3.67 -5.33
N ILE A 109 -4.45 -4.25 -5.18
CA ILE A 109 -4.24 -5.67 -4.91
C ILE A 109 -3.60 -5.79 -3.54
N ARG A 110 -4.21 -6.58 -2.65
CA ARG A 110 -3.63 -6.96 -1.36
C ARG A 110 -3.18 -8.40 -1.43
N LEU A 111 -1.91 -8.65 -1.09
CA LEU A 111 -1.39 -10.00 -0.94
C LEU A 111 -1.55 -10.39 0.53
N ILE A 112 -2.15 -11.54 0.76
CA ILE A 112 -2.46 -12.05 2.10
C ILE A 112 -1.98 -13.48 2.19
N SER A 113 -1.25 -13.81 3.25
CA SER A 113 -0.84 -15.19 3.54
C SER A 113 -2.00 -15.92 4.23
N GLU A 114 -2.39 -17.06 3.67
CA GLU A 114 -3.45 -17.91 4.23
C GLU A 114 -3.03 -18.48 5.60
N HIS A 115 -4.00 -18.64 6.50
CA HIS A 115 -3.82 -19.19 7.86
C HIS A 115 -2.78 -18.41 8.69
N THR A 116 -2.75 -17.10 8.52
CA THR A 116 -1.86 -16.20 9.28
C THR A 116 -2.62 -15.05 9.93
N ILE A 117 -1.89 -14.29 10.75
CA ILE A 117 -2.42 -13.05 11.34
C ILE A 117 -2.91 -12.04 10.28
N GLU A 118 -2.42 -12.15 9.04
CA GLU A 118 -2.83 -11.22 7.95
C GLU A 118 -4.31 -11.36 7.62
N GLU A 119 -4.86 -12.58 7.59
CA GLU A 119 -6.30 -12.78 7.42
C GLU A 119 -7.11 -12.16 8.56
N LYS A 120 -6.61 -12.27 9.78
CA LYS A 120 -7.26 -11.68 10.96
C LYS A 120 -7.26 -10.16 10.91
N ILE A 121 -6.17 -9.56 10.44
CA ILE A 121 -6.08 -8.12 10.19
C ILE A 121 -7.12 -7.68 9.15
N LEU A 122 -7.31 -8.44 8.07
CA LEU A 122 -8.34 -8.13 7.08
C LEU A 122 -9.75 -8.15 7.68
N ARG A 123 -10.10 -9.18 8.44
CA ARG A 123 -11.40 -9.25 9.12
C ARG A 123 -11.61 -8.05 10.06
N LEU A 124 -10.54 -7.60 10.71
CA LEU A 124 -10.58 -6.39 11.55
C LEU A 124 -10.84 -5.13 10.71
N HIS A 125 -10.23 -5.03 9.52
CA HIS A 125 -10.48 -3.92 8.59
C HIS A 125 -11.95 -3.88 8.13
N GLU A 126 -12.53 -5.03 7.78
CA GLU A 126 -13.93 -5.14 7.39
C GLU A 126 -14.88 -4.71 8.50
N LYS A 127 -14.64 -5.17 9.73
CA LYS A 127 -15.40 -4.72 10.90
C LYS A 127 -15.31 -3.21 11.11
N LYS A 128 -14.12 -2.64 11.00
CA LYS A 128 -13.91 -1.19 11.16
C LYS A 128 -14.62 -0.38 10.06
N GLN A 129 -14.63 -0.88 8.85
CA GLN A 129 -15.29 -0.20 7.73
C GLN A 129 -16.81 -0.22 7.88
N GLN A 130 -17.40 -1.36 8.23
CA GLN A 130 -18.83 -1.49 8.50
C GLN A 130 -19.30 -0.53 9.59
N LEU A 131 -18.55 -0.46 10.70
CA LEU A 131 -18.85 0.46 11.79
C LEU A 131 -18.69 1.93 11.41
N SER A 132 -17.72 2.26 10.56
CA SER A 132 -17.56 3.63 10.05
C SER A 132 -18.72 4.05 9.16
N ASP A 133 -19.25 3.14 8.35
CA ASP A 133 -20.41 3.38 7.50
C ASP A 133 -21.69 3.52 8.32
N GLU A 134 -21.83 2.78 9.43
CA GLU A 134 -22.91 2.93 10.40
C GLU A 134 -22.83 4.26 11.17
N VAL A 135 -21.64 4.74 11.52
CA VAL A 135 -21.41 6.04 12.19
C VAL A 135 -21.79 7.20 11.27
N LEU A 136 -21.51 7.12 9.97
CA LEU A 136 -21.95 8.12 8.99
C LEU A 136 -23.48 8.16 8.84
N SER A 137 -24.17 7.10 9.22
CA SER A 137 -25.65 7.04 9.27
C SER A 137 -26.27 7.51 10.59
N GLY A 138 -25.48 8.00 11.57
CA GLY A 138 -26.01 8.74 12.74
C GLY A 138 -25.82 8.09 14.11
N THR A 139 -25.09 7.01 14.25
CA THR A 139 -24.77 6.39 15.53
C THR A 139 -23.27 6.43 15.78
N SER A 140 -22.84 7.30 16.69
CA SER A 140 -21.42 7.52 16.95
C SER A 140 -20.88 6.55 18.00
N ASP A 141 -19.86 5.78 17.63
CA ASP A 141 -18.75 5.51 18.55
C ASP A 141 -17.49 5.16 17.74
N SER A 142 -16.41 5.88 17.99
CA SER A 142 -15.11 5.59 17.38
C SER A 142 -14.67 4.19 17.83
N TYR A 143 -14.56 3.25 16.88
CA TYR A 143 -14.11 1.89 17.17
C TYR A 143 -12.71 1.90 17.79
N LYS A 144 -12.65 1.45 19.04
CA LYS A 144 -11.39 1.13 19.71
C LYS A 144 -11.22 -0.38 19.66
N LEU A 145 -10.00 -0.84 19.38
CA LEU A 145 -9.64 -2.25 19.50
C LEU A 145 -10.11 -2.77 20.87
N THR A 146 -10.98 -3.77 20.86
CA THR A 146 -11.44 -4.40 22.08
C THR A 146 -10.44 -5.46 22.53
N TYR A 147 -10.51 -5.86 23.80
CA TYR A 147 -9.70 -6.97 24.31
C TYR A 147 -9.99 -8.28 23.55
N GLU A 148 -11.24 -8.50 23.14
CA GLU A 148 -11.66 -9.65 22.34
C GLU A 148 -11.00 -9.64 20.94
N ASP A 149 -10.92 -8.49 20.28
CA ASP A 149 -10.23 -8.38 18.98
C ASP A 149 -8.75 -8.74 19.10
N ILE A 150 -8.11 -8.36 20.22
CA ILE A 150 -6.70 -8.70 20.47
C ILE A 150 -6.55 -10.20 20.72
N LEU A 151 -7.42 -10.81 21.51
CA LEU A 151 -7.42 -12.24 21.77
C LEU A 151 -7.64 -13.04 20.48
N ASP A 152 -8.58 -12.63 19.63
CA ASP A 152 -8.82 -13.27 18.34
C ASP A 152 -7.62 -13.17 17.41
N MET A 153 -6.87 -12.06 17.45
CA MET A 153 -5.63 -11.90 16.67
C MET A 153 -4.52 -12.85 17.14
N VAL A 154 -4.44 -13.14 18.43
CA VAL A 154 -3.35 -13.95 19.01
C VAL A 154 -3.72 -15.43 19.12
N ALA A 155 -5.02 -15.77 19.07
CA ALA A 155 -5.48 -17.16 19.10
C ALA A 155 -4.87 -17.98 17.96
N PRO A 156 -4.49 -19.25 18.18
CA PRO A 156 -4.06 -20.12 17.09
C PRO A 156 -5.21 -20.35 16.10
N TYR A 157 -4.85 -20.67 14.85
CA TYR A 157 -5.80 -21.09 13.81
C TYR A 157 -6.31 -22.49 14.09
#